data_3b9be11b52153819b6ab1e0364c39535
#
_entry.id   3b9be11b52153819b6ab1e0364c39535
#
_cell.length_a   1.000
_cell.length_b   1.000
_cell.length_c   1.000
_cell.angle_alpha   90.00
_cell.angle_beta   90.00
_cell.angle_gamma   90.00
#
_symmetry.space_group_name_H-M   'P 1'
#
loop_
_entity.id
_entity.type
_entity.pdbx_description
1 polymer ?
#
loop_
_entity_poly.entity_id
_entity_poly.type
_entity_poly.pdbx_seq_one_letter_code
_entity_poly.pdbx_strand_id
1 'polypeptide(L)'
;FQHLVLGAFLHDIGKVMQRAEVPVSSGTEAFMATAGPSRNGFSTYFHVQWTSQFFEEHFLNTGIPSADNGDDDAHHLAFRHHNPATPLQEIVTQADHISSGMDRGESLYERDVHKRKRMVPIRTLLSMEGTPHEPYPRLPLTKLTSQDDSIYPVLGEDENESRVPEYQKLWQGFLQDWAERQAQGFEATLAWLDALYERY
;
A
#
# COMPACT_ATOMS: atom_id res chain seq x y z
N PHE A 1 -19.38 8.03 -7.84
CA PHE A 1 -18.11 8.79 -7.98
C PHE A 1 -17.24 8.67 -6.73
N GLN A 2 -17.78 8.94 -5.51
CA GLN A 2 -17.03 8.90 -4.25
C GLN A 2 -16.35 7.53 -4.02
N HIS A 3 -17.06 6.43 -4.25
CA HIS A 3 -16.50 5.08 -4.16
C HIS A 3 -15.35 4.85 -5.12
N LEU A 4 -15.46 5.36 -6.36
CA LEU A 4 -14.41 5.23 -7.37
C LEU A 4 -13.12 5.94 -6.92
N VAL A 5 -13.23 7.16 -6.42
CA VAL A 5 -12.06 7.92 -5.93
C VAL A 5 -11.41 7.22 -4.75
N LEU A 6 -12.19 6.79 -3.76
CA LEU A 6 -11.64 6.10 -2.58
C LEU A 6 -11.07 4.72 -2.91
N GLY A 7 -11.75 3.97 -3.78
CA GLY A 7 -11.24 2.68 -4.25
C GLY A 7 -9.90 2.83 -4.99
N ALA A 8 -9.80 3.82 -5.88
CA ALA A 8 -8.56 4.13 -6.57
C ALA A 8 -7.46 4.62 -5.61
N PHE A 9 -7.80 5.43 -4.61
CA PHE A 9 -6.83 5.94 -3.63
C PHE A 9 -6.28 4.83 -2.73
N LEU A 10 -7.10 3.88 -2.33
CA LEU A 10 -6.78 2.82 -1.37
C LEU A 10 -6.38 1.48 -2.02
N HIS A 11 -6.34 1.38 -3.36
CA HIS A 11 -6.14 0.10 -4.04
C HIS A 11 -4.86 -0.63 -3.61
N ASP A 12 -3.83 0.10 -3.27
CA ASP A 12 -2.50 -0.40 -2.91
C ASP A 12 -2.18 -0.37 -1.41
N ILE A 13 -3.10 0.02 -0.53
CA ILE A 13 -2.87 0.08 0.94
C ILE A 13 -2.37 -1.27 1.48
N GLY A 14 -2.82 -2.36 0.90
CA GLY A 14 -2.40 -3.71 1.27
C GLY A 14 -0.92 -4.00 1.04
N LYS A 15 -0.20 -3.23 0.24
CA LYS A 15 1.26 -3.40 0.04
C LYS A 15 2.04 -3.11 1.32
N VAL A 16 1.61 -2.12 2.11
CA VAL A 16 2.25 -1.81 3.40
C VAL A 16 1.96 -2.92 4.40
N MET A 17 0.70 -3.37 4.50
CA MET A 17 0.31 -4.48 5.37
C MET A 17 1.07 -5.77 5.02
N GLN A 18 1.18 -6.09 3.74
CA GLN A 18 1.95 -7.24 3.26
C GLN A 18 3.43 -7.14 3.66
N ARG A 19 4.05 -5.97 3.53
CA ARG A 19 5.46 -5.76 3.91
C ARG A 19 5.66 -5.80 5.42
N ALA A 20 4.66 -5.38 6.19
CA ALA A 20 4.63 -5.50 7.65
C ALA A 20 4.33 -6.92 8.13
N GLU A 21 4.06 -7.87 7.23
CA GLU A 21 3.66 -9.24 7.54
C GLU A 21 2.42 -9.32 8.47
N VAL A 22 1.47 -8.40 8.25
CA VAL A 22 0.19 -8.43 8.99
C VAL A 22 -0.48 -9.79 8.73
N PRO A 23 -0.91 -10.53 9.77
CA PRO A 23 -1.62 -11.77 9.57
C PRO A 23 -2.90 -11.58 8.76
N VAL A 24 -3.17 -12.45 7.80
CA VAL A 24 -4.43 -12.46 7.06
C VAL A 24 -5.48 -13.17 7.89
N SER A 25 -6.68 -12.60 7.98
CA SER A 25 -7.80 -13.22 8.67
C SER A 25 -8.34 -14.41 7.86
N SER A 26 -8.86 -15.43 8.56
CA SER A 26 -9.46 -16.59 7.90
C SER A 26 -10.67 -16.23 7.03
N GLY A 27 -11.40 -15.16 7.40
CA GLY A 27 -12.49 -14.60 6.61
C GLY A 27 -11.99 -14.04 5.28
N THR A 28 -10.94 -13.22 5.33
CA THR A 28 -10.30 -12.66 4.14
C THR A 28 -9.72 -13.76 3.24
N GLU A 29 -9.06 -14.78 3.80
CA GLU A 29 -8.56 -15.92 3.04
C GLU A 29 -9.68 -16.66 2.29
N ALA A 30 -10.79 -16.96 2.97
CA ALA A 30 -11.94 -17.62 2.37
C ALA A 30 -12.59 -16.78 1.26
N PHE A 31 -12.72 -15.47 1.47
CA PHE A 31 -13.23 -14.53 0.47
C PHE A 31 -12.33 -14.48 -0.75
N MET A 32 -11.04 -14.34 -0.55
CA MET A 32 -10.05 -14.24 -1.64
C MET A 32 -9.92 -15.54 -2.44
N ALA A 33 -10.19 -16.69 -1.84
CA ALA A 33 -10.23 -17.98 -2.56
C ALA A 33 -11.31 -18.00 -3.65
N THR A 34 -12.38 -17.24 -3.50
CA THR A 34 -13.50 -17.15 -4.46
C THR A 34 -13.48 -15.91 -5.33
N ALA A 35 -13.02 -14.79 -4.81
CA ALA A 35 -13.10 -13.46 -5.45
C ALA A 35 -11.75 -12.89 -5.88
N GLY A 36 -10.65 -13.44 -5.39
CA GLY A 36 -9.31 -12.92 -5.63
C GLY A 36 -8.78 -13.15 -7.05
N PRO A 37 -7.80 -12.36 -7.49
CA PRO A 37 -7.16 -12.54 -8.78
C PRO A 37 -6.38 -13.86 -8.82
N SER A 38 -6.55 -14.62 -9.90
CA SER A 38 -5.84 -15.87 -10.11
C SER A 38 -5.34 -15.99 -11.54
N ARG A 39 -4.20 -16.63 -11.72
CA ARG A 39 -3.67 -16.98 -13.05
C ARG A 39 -3.30 -18.45 -13.06
N ASN A 40 -3.89 -19.22 -13.98
CA ASN A 40 -3.71 -20.68 -14.07
C ASN A 40 -4.01 -21.42 -12.76
N GLY A 41 -5.04 -20.98 -12.01
CA GLY A 41 -5.43 -21.58 -10.73
C GLY A 41 -4.54 -21.19 -9.54
N PHE A 42 -3.54 -20.33 -9.72
CA PHE A 42 -2.70 -19.82 -8.64
C PHE A 42 -3.07 -18.38 -8.32
N SER A 43 -3.20 -18.09 -7.04
CA SER A 43 -3.40 -16.70 -6.58
C SER A 43 -2.21 -15.83 -7.00
N THR A 44 -2.53 -14.65 -7.54
CA THR A 44 -1.56 -13.64 -7.95
C THR A 44 -1.91 -12.31 -7.27
N TYR A 45 -0.94 -11.41 -7.21
CA TYR A 45 -1.17 -10.08 -6.60
C TYR A 45 -1.66 -10.16 -5.15
N PHE A 46 -0.91 -10.87 -4.32
CA PHE A 46 -1.28 -11.16 -2.93
C PHE A 46 -1.65 -9.93 -2.09
N HIS A 47 -1.14 -8.74 -2.40
CA HIS A 47 -1.45 -7.53 -1.62
C HIS A 47 -2.95 -7.17 -1.60
N VAL A 48 -3.71 -7.59 -2.61
CA VAL A 48 -5.15 -7.28 -2.67
C VAL A 48 -5.96 -7.92 -1.54
N GLN A 49 -5.48 -9.03 -0.96
CA GLN A 49 -6.12 -9.61 0.22
C GLN A 49 -5.98 -8.70 1.45
N TRP A 50 -4.82 -8.09 1.64
CA TRP A 50 -4.64 -7.10 2.70
C TRP A 50 -5.40 -5.81 2.43
N THR A 51 -5.54 -5.40 1.15
CA THR A 51 -6.43 -4.30 0.78
C THR A 51 -7.87 -4.61 1.18
N SER A 52 -8.37 -5.82 0.87
CA SER A 52 -9.71 -6.26 1.31
C SER A 52 -9.84 -6.23 2.83
N GLN A 53 -8.87 -6.80 3.55
CA GLN A 53 -8.87 -6.83 5.01
C GLN A 53 -8.88 -5.42 5.64
N PHE A 54 -8.16 -4.47 5.06
CA PHE A 54 -8.17 -3.08 5.52
C PHE A 54 -9.59 -2.49 5.49
N PHE A 55 -10.32 -2.69 4.40
CA PHE A 55 -11.70 -2.22 4.32
C PHE A 55 -12.61 -2.89 5.35
N GLU A 56 -12.48 -4.19 5.54
CA GLU A 56 -13.29 -4.95 6.50
C GLU A 56 -13.01 -4.54 7.95
N GLU A 57 -11.74 -4.34 8.32
CA GLU A 57 -11.34 -4.11 9.72
C GLU A 57 -11.31 -2.63 10.10
N HIS A 58 -10.98 -1.74 9.16
CA HIS A 58 -10.61 -0.37 9.49
C HIS A 58 -11.44 0.70 8.79
N PHE A 59 -12.18 0.37 7.73
CA PHE A 59 -12.89 1.36 6.94
C PHE A 59 -14.38 1.52 7.30
N LEU A 60 -14.94 0.65 8.12
CA LEU A 60 -16.37 0.53 8.39
C LEU A 60 -17.00 1.80 8.99
N ASN A 61 -16.27 2.63 9.71
CA ASN A 61 -16.81 3.79 10.43
C ASN A 61 -16.48 5.14 9.78
N THR A 62 -16.30 5.16 8.47
CA THR A 62 -15.94 6.40 7.75
C THR A 62 -17.12 7.35 7.51
N GLY A 63 -18.35 6.92 7.76
CA GLY A 63 -19.57 7.65 7.40
C GLY A 63 -19.83 7.68 5.89
N ILE A 64 -19.08 6.94 5.10
CA ILE A 64 -19.33 6.71 3.67
C ILE A 64 -20.24 5.50 3.58
N PRO A 65 -21.43 5.63 2.98
CA PRO A 65 -22.30 4.48 2.81
C PRO A 65 -21.57 3.37 2.09
N SER A 66 -21.60 2.15 2.64
CA SER A 66 -21.32 0.97 1.84
C SER A 66 -22.35 0.98 0.72
N ALA A 67 -21.91 0.95 -0.53
CA ALA A 67 -22.87 1.02 -1.62
C ALA A 67 -23.76 -0.22 -1.58
N ASP A 68 -25.07 -0.02 -1.59
CA ASP A 68 -26.04 -1.06 -1.93
C ASP A 68 -25.87 -1.55 -3.39
N ASN A 69 -24.80 -1.14 -4.05
CA ASN A 69 -24.52 -1.34 -5.47
C ASN A 69 -23.61 -2.56 -5.76
N GLY A 70 -23.54 -3.50 -4.86
CA GLY A 70 -22.83 -4.75 -5.12
C GLY A 70 -21.33 -4.57 -5.39
N ASP A 71 -20.90 -4.89 -6.60
CA ASP A 71 -19.48 -4.98 -6.96
C ASP A 71 -18.76 -3.63 -7.22
N ASP A 72 -19.42 -2.48 -7.05
CA ASP A 72 -18.87 -1.15 -7.36
C ASP A 72 -18.73 -0.24 -6.12
N ASP A 73 -18.68 -0.78 -4.92
CA ASP A 73 -18.29 -0.04 -3.74
C ASP A 73 -16.75 0.19 -3.67
N ALA A 74 -16.31 1.05 -2.78
CA ALA A 74 -14.89 1.39 -2.67
C ALA A 74 -14.00 0.18 -2.36
N HIS A 75 -14.50 -0.78 -1.58
CA HIS A 75 -13.81 -2.02 -1.27
C HIS A 75 -13.59 -2.87 -2.53
N HIS A 76 -14.67 -3.17 -3.29
CA HIS A 76 -14.58 -3.95 -4.51
C HIS A 76 -13.74 -3.24 -5.59
N LEU A 77 -13.90 -1.94 -5.75
CA LEU A 77 -13.09 -1.14 -6.67
C LEU A 77 -11.59 -1.20 -6.31
N ALA A 78 -11.26 -1.21 -5.01
CA ALA A 78 -9.89 -1.29 -4.56
C ALA A 78 -9.28 -2.69 -4.77
N PHE A 79 -9.90 -3.77 -4.29
CA PHE A 79 -9.24 -5.07 -4.34
C PHE A 79 -9.34 -5.77 -5.70
N ARG A 80 -10.28 -5.37 -6.57
CA ARG A 80 -10.45 -5.98 -7.90
C ARG A 80 -9.65 -5.33 -9.01
N HIS A 81 -8.82 -4.34 -8.74
CA HIS A 81 -8.06 -3.63 -9.77
C HIS A 81 -7.10 -4.53 -10.61
N HIS A 82 -6.78 -5.74 -10.16
CA HIS A 82 -6.05 -6.74 -10.94
C HIS A 82 -6.94 -7.84 -11.56
N ASN A 83 -8.24 -7.82 -11.28
CA ASN A 83 -9.22 -8.77 -11.83
C ASN A 83 -10.59 -8.10 -11.94
N PRO A 84 -10.73 -7.05 -12.77
CA PRO A 84 -11.95 -6.29 -12.89
C PRO A 84 -13.09 -7.13 -13.48
N ALA A 85 -14.29 -6.96 -12.92
CA ALA A 85 -15.52 -7.59 -13.38
C ALA A 85 -16.56 -6.56 -13.87
N THR A 86 -16.35 -5.28 -13.55
CA THR A 86 -17.25 -4.18 -13.91
C THR A 86 -16.50 -3.07 -14.65
N PRO A 87 -17.21 -2.21 -15.41
CA PRO A 87 -16.57 -1.06 -16.06
C PRO A 87 -15.91 -0.08 -15.06
N LEU A 88 -16.43 0.09 -13.85
CA LEU A 88 -15.83 0.99 -12.87
C LEU A 88 -14.54 0.39 -12.28
N GLN A 89 -14.49 -0.92 -12.07
CA GLN A 89 -13.27 -1.62 -11.67
C GLN A 89 -12.20 -1.52 -12.77
N GLU A 90 -12.59 -1.64 -14.04
CA GLU A 90 -11.67 -1.45 -15.17
C GLU A 90 -11.07 -0.04 -15.20
N ILE A 91 -11.82 1.01 -14.84
CA ILE A 91 -11.30 2.37 -14.71
C ILE A 91 -10.18 2.44 -13.67
N VAL A 92 -10.34 1.81 -12.50
CA VAL A 92 -9.28 1.75 -11.48
C VAL A 92 -8.06 1.00 -12.00
N THR A 93 -8.27 -0.14 -12.67
CA THR A 93 -7.20 -0.92 -13.32
C THR A 93 -6.40 -0.07 -14.31
N GLN A 94 -7.08 0.67 -15.18
CA GLN A 94 -6.41 1.52 -16.16
C GLN A 94 -5.68 2.70 -15.52
N ALA A 95 -6.25 3.29 -14.46
CA ALA A 95 -5.61 4.35 -13.70
C ALA A 95 -4.31 3.86 -13.04
N ASP A 96 -4.33 2.67 -12.42
CA ASP A 96 -3.13 2.04 -11.86
C ASP A 96 -2.08 1.77 -12.94
N HIS A 97 -2.47 1.23 -14.10
CA HIS A 97 -1.55 0.97 -15.21
C HIS A 97 -0.90 2.24 -15.74
N ILE A 98 -1.65 3.34 -15.85
CA ILE A 98 -1.11 4.63 -16.30
C ILE A 98 -0.12 5.17 -15.27
N SER A 99 -0.51 5.20 -13.99
CA SER A 99 0.33 5.67 -12.90
C SER A 99 1.61 4.84 -12.79
N SER A 100 1.50 3.51 -12.70
CA SER A 100 2.65 2.61 -12.60
C SER A 100 3.50 2.55 -13.86
N GLY A 101 2.91 2.81 -15.03
CA GLY A 101 3.63 2.90 -16.30
C GLY A 101 4.52 4.13 -16.41
N MET A 102 4.13 5.23 -15.78
CA MET A 102 4.96 6.44 -15.70
C MET A 102 6.19 6.24 -14.79
N ASP A 103 6.07 5.40 -13.76
CA ASP A 103 7.13 5.13 -12.80
C ASP A 103 8.08 3.99 -13.22
N ARG A 104 7.74 3.24 -14.27
CA ARG A 104 8.59 2.16 -14.79
C ARG A 104 9.80 2.70 -15.55
N GLY A 105 10.71 3.36 -14.85
CA GLY A 105 12.09 3.42 -15.28
C GLY A 105 12.70 2.00 -15.25
N GLU A 106 13.62 1.68 -16.16
CA GLU A 106 14.30 0.37 -16.18
C GLU A 106 14.94 0.10 -14.81
N SER A 107 14.32 -0.80 -14.04
CA SER A 107 14.91 -1.27 -12.78
C SER A 107 16.05 -2.20 -13.12
N LEU A 108 17.27 -1.79 -12.84
CA LEU A 108 18.49 -2.62 -12.93
C LEU A 108 18.44 -3.87 -12.03
N TYR A 109 17.39 -4.02 -11.22
CA TYR A 109 17.24 -5.03 -10.16
C TYR A 109 16.13 -6.06 -10.43
N GLU A 110 15.58 -6.16 -11.63
CA GLU A 110 14.36 -6.95 -11.89
C GLU A 110 14.48 -8.47 -11.74
N ARG A 111 15.67 -9.06 -11.66
CA ARG A 111 15.80 -10.52 -11.71
C ARG A 111 15.66 -11.27 -10.37
N ASP A 112 15.74 -10.58 -9.21
CA ASP A 112 15.66 -11.21 -7.87
C ASP A 112 14.62 -10.58 -6.93
N VAL A 113 13.80 -9.70 -7.44
CA VAL A 113 13.00 -8.73 -6.65
C VAL A 113 11.88 -9.36 -5.81
N HIS A 114 11.34 -10.51 -6.20
CA HIS A 114 10.16 -11.07 -5.51
C HIS A 114 10.44 -11.55 -4.09
N LYS A 115 11.65 -11.98 -3.81
CA LYS A 115 12.03 -12.47 -2.47
C LYS A 115 12.61 -11.39 -1.55
N ARG A 116 13.05 -10.25 -2.08
CA ARG A 116 13.85 -9.24 -1.35
C ARG A 116 13.20 -7.86 -1.21
N LYS A 117 11.96 -7.63 -1.68
CA LYS A 117 11.30 -6.30 -1.58
C LYS A 117 11.26 -5.74 -0.14
N ARG A 118 11.24 -6.61 0.87
CA ARG A 118 11.25 -6.23 2.29
C ARG A 118 12.63 -5.89 2.83
N MET A 119 13.65 -6.12 2.04
CA MET A 119 15.05 -5.93 2.43
C MET A 119 15.70 -4.78 1.66
N VAL A 120 15.02 -4.24 0.65
CA VAL A 120 15.57 -3.16 -0.18
C VAL A 120 15.45 -1.83 0.55
N PRO A 121 16.56 -1.19 0.91
CA PRO A 121 16.53 0.14 1.51
C PRO A 121 16.12 1.20 0.47
N ILE A 122 15.43 2.25 0.93
CA ILE A 122 15.19 3.43 0.11
C ILE A 122 16.48 4.22 0.04
N ARG A 123 17.17 4.14 -1.09
CA ARG A 123 18.42 4.87 -1.32
C ARG A 123 18.13 6.33 -1.67
N THR A 124 18.97 7.24 -1.25
CA THR A 124 18.88 8.63 -1.66
C THR A 124 19.41 8.83 -3.07
N LEU A 125 18.85 9.76 -3.83
CA LEU A 125 19.39 10.13 -5.15
C LEU A 125 20.84 10.60 -5.07
N LEU A 126 21.23 11.23 -3.96
CA LEU A 126 22.59 11.71 -3.72
C LEU A 126 23.61 10.58 -3.54
N SER A 127 23.17 9.36 -3.21
CA SER A 127 24.05 8.19 -3.11
C SER A 127 24.35 7.53 -4.46
N MET A 128 23.70 7.97 -5.53
CA MET A 128 23.88 7.39 -6.87
C MET A 128 25.06 8.00 -7.64
N GLU A 129 25.61 9.13 -7.19
CA GLU A 129 26.75 9.77 -7.84
C GLU A 129 28.08 9.23 -7.29
N GLY A 130 28.58 8.19 -7.91
CA GLY A 130 30.02 8.04 -8.11
C GLY A 130 30.85 7.21 -7.15
N THR A 131 30.32 6.48 -6.16
CA THR A 131 31.15 5.54 -5.39
C THR A 131 30.46 4.18 -5.19
N PRO A 132 31.12 3.09 -5.57
CA PRO A 132 30.63 1.73 -5.34
C PRO A 132 30.88 1.22 -3.91
N HIS A 133 31.07 2.08 -2.93
CA HIS A 133 31.45 1.69 -1.57
C HIS A 133 30.26 1.71 -0.62
N GLU A 134 29.97 0.56 -0.03
CA GLU A 134 29.08 0.41 1.12
C GLU A 134 29.75 0.97 2.39
N PRO A 135 28.97 1.45 3.38
CA PRO A 135 27.51 1.49 3.43
C PRO A 135 26.89 2.67 2.67
N TYR A 136 25.78 2.44 1.95
CA TYR A 136 25.06 3.50 1.25
C TYR A 136 24.16 4.29 2.19
N PRO A 137 24.08 5.62 2.06
CA PRO A 137 23.06 6.41 2.73
C PRO A 137 21.65 5.96 2.30
N ARG A 138 20.81 5.65 3.26
CA ARG A 138 19.42 5.25 3.04
C ARG A 138 18.45 6.16 3.79
N LEU A 139 17.25 6.32 3.26
CA LEU A 139 16.17 6.95 3.99
C LEU A 139 15.58 5.94 5.00
N PRO A 140 15.40 6.33 6.27
CA PRO A 140 14.73 5.47 7.23
C PRO A 140 13.26 5.30 6.86
N LEU A 141 12.72 4.11 7.07
CA LEU A 141 11.27 3.85 6.96
C LEU A 141 10.61 4.27 8.27
N THR A 142 10.21 5.53 8.34
CA THR A 142 9.59 6.10 9.54
C THR A 142 8.58 7.16 9.16
N LYS A 143 7.64 7.42 10.06
CA LYS A 143 6.69 8.53 9.92
C LYS A 143 7.44 9.84 9.76
N LEU A 144 7.07 10.63 8.75
CA LEU A 144 7.63 11.96 8.55
C LEU A 144 7.09 12.93 9.58
N THR A 145 7.98 13.59 10.31
CA THR A 145 7.65 14.64 11.26
C THR A 145 8.53 15.87 11.02
N SER A 146 8.00 17.04 11.32
CA SER A 146 8.77 18.30 11.17
C SER A 146 9.85 18.50 12.26
N GLN A 147 9.92 17.63 13.23
CA GLN A 147 10.79 17.77 14.41
C GLN A 147 11.89 16.72 14.48
N ASP A 148 11.89 15.76 13.55
CA ASP A 148 12.81 14.62 13.56
C ASP A 148 13.84 14.71 12.44
N ASP A 149 15.02 14.16 12.70
CA ASP A 149 16.04 13.91 11.68
C ASP A 149 15.64 12.75 10.72
N SER A 150 14.38 12.29 10.80
CA SER A 150 13.83 11.18 10.01
C SER A 150 13.84 11.42 8.49
N ILE A 151 13.92 12.70 8.08
CA ILE A 151 14.03 13.09 6.66
C ILE A 151 15.48 13.01 6.14
N TYR A 152 16.45 12.84 7.03
CA TYR A 152 17.85 12.77 6.62
C TYR A 152 18.30 11.33 6.41
N PRO A 153 19.14 11.10 5.39
CA PRO A 153 19.72 9.80 5.17
C PRO A 153 20.58 9.35 6.35
N VAL A 154 20.45 8.08 6.70
CA VAL A 154 21.34 7.41 7.67
C VAL A 154 22.25 6.44 6.95
N LEU A 155 23.46 6.22 7.46
CA LEU A 155 24.31 5.17 6.96
C LEU A 155 23.66 3.82 7.30
N GLY A 156 23.40 3.03 6.26
CA GLY A 156 22.77 1.72 6.42
C GLY A 156 23.72 0.73 7.10
N GLU A 157 23.20 -0.01 8.05
CA GLU A 157 23.77 -1.27 8.45
C GLU A 157 23.38 -2.34 7.42
N ASP A 158 23.76 -3.54 7.58
CA ASP A 158 23.71 -4.67 6.64
C ASP A 158 22.52 -4.65 5.65
N GLU A 159 22.82 -4.78 4.34
CA GLU A 159 21.80 -4.92 3.27
C GLU A 159 20.92 -6.18 3.42
N ASN A 160 21.32 -7.11 4.28
CA ASN A 160 20.60 -8.35 4.55
C ASN A 160 19.61 -8.24 5.73
N GLU A 161 19.52 -7.11 6.40
CA GLU A 161 18.60 -6.93 7.49
C GLU A 161 17.15 -6.79 7.00
N SER A 162 16.24 -7.54 7.63
CA SER A 162 14.81 -7.46 7.32
C SER A 162 14.23 -6.12 7.73
N ARG A 163 13.50 -5.46 6.81
CA ARG A 163 12.77 -4.22 7.06
C ARG A 163 11.36 -4.45 7.62
N VAL A 164 10.98 -5.66 7.89
CA VAL A 164 9.66 -5.99 8.46
C VAL A 164 9.37 -5.22 9.74
N PRO A 165 10.28 -5.09 10.71
CA PRO A 165 10.00 -4.31 11.93
C PRO A 165 9.73 -2.83 11.66
N GLU A 166 10.41 -2.22 10.68
CA GLU A 166 10.17 -0.84 10.27
C GLU A 166 8.77 -0.68 9.66
N TYR A 167 8.38 -1.58 8.74
CA TYR A 167 7.03 -1.61 8.17
C TYR A 167 5.94 -1.85 9.23
N GLN A 168 6.20 -2.71 10.21
CA GLN A 168 5.28 -2.95 11.32
C GLN A 168 5.08 -1.69 12.15
N LYS A 169 6.15 -0.97 12.44
CA LYS A 169 6.08 0.30 13.18
C LYS A 169 5.31 1.37 12.40
N LEU A 170 5.57 1.48 11.08
CA LEU A 170 4.83 2.39 10.20
C LEU A 170 3.34 2.04 10.19
N TRP A 171 3.01 0.78 10.00
CA TRP A 171 1.62 0.32 9.95
C TRP A 171 0.89 0.57 11.27
N GLN A 172 1.51 0.26 12.40
CA GLN A 172 0.92 0.53 13.72
C GLN A 172 0.70 2.02 13.95
N GLY A 173 1.65 2.88 13.58
CA GLY A 173 1.51 4.32 13.65
C GLY A 173 0.39 4.84 12.75
N PHE A 174 0.29 4.34 11.53
CA PHE A 174 -0.81 4.67 10.61
C PHE A 174 -2.17 4.31 11.21
N LEU A 175 -2.31 3.11 11.77
CA LEU A 175 -3.56 2.67 12.40
C LEU A 175 -3.92 3.51 13.63
N GLN A 176 -2.93 3.91 14.42
CA GLN A 176 -3.16 4.80 15.57
C GLN A 176 -3.70 6.16 15.09
N ASP A 177 -3.02 6.80 14.14
CA ASP A 177 -3.46 8.08 13.60
C ASP A 177 -4.82 7.93 12.87
N TRP A 178 -5.05 6.81 12.19
CA TRP A 178 -6.34 6.51 11.58
C TRP A 178 -7.47 6.42 12.61
N ALA A 179 -7.23 5.77 13.74
CA ALA A 179 -8.19 5.64 14.82
C ALA A 179 -8.52 6.97 15.51
N GLU A 180 -7.60 7.92 15.52
CA GLU A 180 -7.81 9.27 16.05
C GLU A 180 -8.70 10.15 15.15
N ARG A 181 -9.06 9.66 13.97
CA ARG A 181 -9.91 10.37 13.01
C ARG A 181 -11.27 10.69 13.61
N GLN A 182 -11.60 11.97 13.67
CA GLN A 182 -12.93 12.46 14.05
C GLN A 182 -13.81 12.82 12.85
N ALA A 183 -13.21 12.91 11.67
CA ALA A 183 -13.89 13.29 10.43
C ALA A 183 -14.80 12.15 9.91
N GLN A 184 -15.96 12.52 9.41
CA GLN A 184 -16.90 11.61 8.79
C GLN A 184 -17.33 12.12 7.42
N GLY A 185 -17.72 11.19 6.54
CA GLY A 185 -18.11 11.51 5.17
C GLY A 185 -16.93 11.56 4.21
N PHE A 186 -17.24 11.68 2.92
CA PHE A 186 -16.26 11.51 1.83
C PHE A 186 -15.13 12.52 1.88
N GLU A 187 -15.44 13.82 1.82
CA GLU A 187 -14.44 14.89 1.72
C GLU A 187 -13.47 14.88 2.92
N ALA A 188 -14.02 14.72 4.12
CA ALA A 188 -13.24 14.70 5.33
C ALA A 188 -12.37 13.43 5.43
N THR A 189 -12.88 12.29 5.00
CA THR A 189 -12.12 11.04 4.97
C THR A 189 -11.01 11.10 3.92
N LEU A 190 -11.28 11.63 2.73
CA LEU A 190 -10.28 11.77 1.67
C LEU A 190 -9.15 12.72 2.12
N ALA A 191 -9.47 13.88 2.67
CA ALA A 191 -8.47 14.81 3.17
C ALA A 191 -7.62 14.22 4.31
N TRP A 192 -8.23 13.40 5.18
CA TRP A 192 -7.49 12.72 6.23
C TRP A 192 -6.55 11.64 5.69
N LEU A 193 -7.03 10.83 4.74
CA LEU A 193 -6.19 9.83 4.07
C LEU A 193 -5.01 10.47 3.35
N ASP A 194 -5.24 11.55 2.61
CA ASP A 194 -4.20 12.30 1.92
C ASP A 194 -3.12 12.76 2.91
N ALA A 195 -3.53 13.39 4.02
CA ALA A 195 -2.60 13.79 5.08
C ALA A 195 -1.86 12.61 5.74
N LEU A 196 -2.46 11.43 5.85
CA LEU A 196 -1.80 10.24 6.36
C LEU A 196 -0.79 9.69 5.35
N TYR A 197 -1.14 9.60 4.07
CA TYR A 197 -0.22 9.12 3.02
C TYR A 197 1.00 10.02 2.85
N GLU A 198 0.88 11.33 3.10
CA GLU A 198 2.04 12.24 3.11
C GLU A 198 2.99 12.00 4.30
N ARG A 199 2.51 11.38 5.38
CA ARG A 199 3.30 11.13 6.59
C ARG A 199 3.95 9.76 6.65
N TYR A 200 3.31 8.77 6.03
CA TYR A 200 3.67 7.36 6.10
C TYR A 200 4.10 6.82 4.75
#